data_0fedf6ec6111f4721b7c5fec714d6e87
#
_entry.id   0fedf6ec6111f4721b7c5fec714d6e87
#
_cell.length_a   1.000
_cell.length_b   1.000
_cell.length_c   1.000
_cell.angle_alpha   90.00
_cell.angle_beta   90.00
_cell.angle_gamma   90.00
#
_symmetry.space_group_name_H-M   'P 1'
#
loop_
_entity.id
_entity.type
_entity.pdbx_description
1 polymer ?
#
loop_
_entity_poly.entity_id
_entity_poly.type
_entity_poly.pdbx_seq_one_letter_code
_entity_poly.pdbx_strand_id
1 'polypeptide(L)' 'MHEQIIRYPNGKIIGRIRDTPDRIEARTSGGELLGWYCKVSDRTRYSNGEVFALGNAVRMLL' A
#
# COMPACT_ATOMS: atom_id res chain seq x y z
N MET A 1 -7.22 -8.25 10.19
CA MET A 1 -6.07 -7.45 9.70
C MET A 1 -5.01 -8.38 9.17
N HIS A 2 -4.44 -8.09 7.99
CA HIS A 2 -3.52 -8.96 7.31
C HIS A 2 -2.34 -8.13 6.78
N GLU A 3 -1.11 -8.64 6.93
CA GLU A 3 0.07 -7.95 6.45
C GLU A 3 0.88 -8.86 5.54
N GLN A 4 1.34 -8.33 4.41
CA GLN A 4 2.18 -9.03 3.46
C GLN A 4 3.48 -8.25 3.28
N ILE A 5 4.60 -8.95 3.40
CA ILE A 5 5.93 -8.37 3.14
C ILE A 5 6.26 -8.62 1.67
N ILE A 6 6.58 -7.54 0.94
CA ILE A 6 6.94 -7.59 -0.47
C ILE A 6 8.46 -7.56 -0.59
N ARG A 7 9.04 -8.51 -1.33
CA ARG A 7 10.48 -8.67 -1.45
C ARG A 7 10.93 -8.66 -2.91
N TYR A 8 12.16 -8.21 -3.13
CA TYR A 8 12.86 -8.45 -4.39
C TYR A 8 13.25 -9.93 -4.51
N PRO A 9 13.60 -10.41 -5.74
CA PRO A 9 14.05 -11.79 -5.91
C PRO A 9 15.29 -12.16 -5.07
N ASN A 10 16.12 -11.17 -4.72
CA ASN A 10 17.30 -11.38 -3.87
C ASN A 10 16.96 -11.45 -2.37
N GLY A 11 15.68 -11.38 -2.01
CA GLY A 11 15.21 -11.44 -0.61
C GLY A 11 15.15 -10.11 0.11
N LYS A 12 15.63 -9.03 -0.48
CA LYS A 12 15.56 -7.70 0.11
C LYS A 12 14.12 -7.21 0.19
N ILE A 13 13.75 -6.58 1.31
CA ILE A 13 12.39 -6.10 1.51
C ILE A 13 12.18 -4.80 0.72
N ILE A 14 11.16 -4.80 -0.17
CA ILE A 14 10.73 -3.60 -0.89
C ILE A 14 9.84 -2.76 0.02
N GLY A 15 8.89 -3.40 0.71
CA GLY A 15 7.95 -2.73 1.57
C GLY A 15 6.90 -3.70 2.10
N ARG A 16 5.84 -3.14 2.65
CA ARG A 16 4.78 -3.93 3.29
C ARG A 16 3.42 -3.47 2.79
N ILE A 17 2.52 -4.44 2.63
CA ILE A 17 1.11 -4.19 2.32
C ILE A 17 0.30 -4.65 3.52
N ARG A 18 -0.50 -3.74 4.08
CA ARG A 18 -1.36 -4.05 5.22
C ARG A 18 -2.82 -3.96 4.81
N ASP A 19 -3.54 -5.08 4.93
CA ASP A 19 -4.95 -5.15 4.61
C ASP A 19 -5.77 -4.96 5.89
N THR A 20 -6.54 -3.88 5.95
CA THR A 20 -7.47 -3.58 7.03
C THR A 20 -8.90 -3.65 6.47
N PRO A 21 -9.95 -3.69 7.33
CA PRO A 21 -11.32 -3.70 6.84
C PRO A 21 -11.69 -2.52 5.94
N ASP A 22 -11.09 -1.36 6.16
CA ASP A 22 -11.44 -0.12 5.43
C ASP A 22 -10.56 0.14 4.22
N ARG A 23 -9.29 -0.29 4.27
CA ARG A 23 -8.32 0.08 3.25
C ARG A 23 -7.15 -0.90 3.22
N ILE A 24 -6.39 -0.81 2.13
CA ILE A 24 -5.15 -1.56 1.98
C ILE A 24 -4.02 -0.54 1.95
N GLU A 25 -3.09 -0.62 2.90
CA GLU A 25 -2.01 0.34 3.06
C GLU A 25 -0.71 -0.16 2.44
N ALA A 26 0.03 0.75 1.78
CA ALA A 26 1.39 0.49 1.31
C ALA A 26 2.35 1.23 2.24
N ARG A 27 3.34 0.50 2.77
CA ARG A 27 4.34 1.05 3.69
C ARG A 27 5.74 0.68 3.23
N THR A 28 6.72 1.50 3.60
CA THR A 28 8.14 1.18 3.38
C THR A 28 8.56 0.01 4.27
N SER A 29 9.75 -0.52 4.02
CA SER A 29 10.32 -1.57 4.88
C SER A 29 10.43 -1.11 6.34
N GLY A 30 10.59 0.18 6.57
CA GLY A 30 10.64 0.78 7.92
C GLY A 30 9.28 1.05 8.54
N GLY A 31 8.18 0.82 7.80
CA GLY A 31 6.82 1.01 8.31
C GLY A 31 6.21 2.37 7.99
N GLU A 32 6.90 3.24 7.24
CA GLU A 32 6.38 4.54 6.86
C GLU A 32 5.28 4.40 5.82
N LEU A 33 4.15 5.12 6.01
CA LEU A 33 3.02 5.06 5.11
C LEU A 33 3.32 5.77 3.79
N LEU A 34 3.20 5.05 2.67
CA LEU A 34 3.35 5.60 1.32
C LEU A 34 2.02 6.03 0.75
N GLY A 35 0.95 5.32 1.09
CA GLY A 35 -0.38 5.58 0.60
C GLY A 35 -1.29 4.40 0.90
N TRP A 36 -2.51 4.45 0.36
CA TRP A 36 -3.48 3.38 0.59
C TRP A 36 -4.51 3.29 -0.52
N TYR A 37 -5.10 2.09 -0.66
CA TYR A 37 -6.27 1.89 -1.49
C TYR A 37 -7.51 1.94 -0.59
N CYS A 38 -8.43 2.85 -0.89
CA CYS A 38 -9.69 2.97 -0.17
C CYS A 38 -10.73 2.04 -0.80
N LYS A 39 -11.20 1.06 -0.02
CA LYS A 39 -12.16 0.07 -0.50
C LYS A 39 -13.53 0.68 -0.81
N VAL A 40 -13.89 1.76 -0.12
CA VAL A 40 -15.18 2.43 -0.30
C VAL A 40 -15.22 3.25 -1.57
N SER A 41 -14.20 4.06 -1.83
CA SER A 41 -14.15 4.94 -3.00
C SER A 41 -13.54 4.28 -4.23
N ASP A 42 -12.94 3.09 -4.07
CA ASP A 42 -12.24 2.36 -5.14
C ASP A 42 -11.13 3.21 -5.77
N ARG A 43 -10.36 3.88 -4.92
CA ARG A 43 -9.24 4.74 -5.36
C ARG A 43 -8.02 4.52 -4.50
N THR A 44 -6.85 4.57 -5.15
CA THR A 44 -5.56 4.53 -4.47
C THR A 44 -5.08 5.96 -4.28
N ARG A 45 -4.65 6.29 -3.05
CA ARG A 45 -4.19 7.63 -2.69
C ARG A 45 -2.77 7.61 -2.15
N TYR A 46 -2.07 8.72 -2.34
CA TYR A 46 -0.80 8.97 -1.66
C TYR A 46 -1.05 9.23 -0.17
N SER A 47 0.02 9.19 0.64
CA SER A 47 -0.08 9.44 2.08
C SER A 47 -0.65 10.82 2.41
N ASN A 48 -0.51 11.80 1.52
CA ASN A 48 -1.07 13.14 1.70
C ASN A 48 -2.55 13.24 1.30
N GLY A 49 -3.16 12.15 0.84
CA GLY A 49 -4.57 12.11 0.46
C GLY A 49 -4.85 12.34 -1.02
N GLU A 50 -3.86 12.71 -1.82
CA GLU A 50 -4.06 12.91 -3.25
C GLU A 50 -4.31 11.59 -3.97
N VAL A 51 -5.18 11.61 -4.98
CA VAL A 51 -5.49 10.41 -5.76
C VAL A 51 -4.30 10.05 -6.65
N PHE A 52 -3.81 8.81 -6.49
CA PHE A 52 -2.76 8.26 -7.34
C PHE A 52 -3.34 7.55 -8.56
N ALA A 53 -4.39 6.74 -8.36
CA ALA A 53 -5.00 5.96 -9.43
C ALA A 53 -6.41 5.54 -9.05
N LEU A 54 -7.22 5.23 -10.05
CA LEU A 54 -8.53 4.60 -9.85
C LEU A 54 -8.31 3.10 -9.69
N GLY A 55 -9.08 2.47 -8.82
CA GLY A 55 -8.91 1.05 -8.51
C GLY A 55 -7.74 0.80 -7.59
N ASN A 56 -7.40 -0.47 -7.39
CA ASN A 56 -6.34 -0.89 -6.48
C ASN A 56 -4.98 -0.91 -7.20
N ALA A 57 -4.19 0.12 -6.99
CA ALA A 57 -2.82 0.23 -7.49
C ALA A 57 -1.82 0.40 -6.34
N VAL A 58 -2.17 -0.06 -5.14
CA VAL A 58 -1.39 0.18 -3.94
C VAL A 58 0.04 -0.37 -4.03
N ARG A 59 0.24 -1.49 -4.71
CA ARG A 59 1.59 -2.06 -4.88
C ARG A 59 2.50 -1.18 -5.73
N MET A 60 1.94 -0.34 -6.58
CA MET A 60 2.72 0.58 -7.41
C MET A 60 3.31 1.73 -6.61
N LEU A 61 2.88 1.91 -5.36
CA LEU A 61 3.44 2.92 -4.45
C LEU A 61 4.77 2.46 -3.84
N LEU A 62 5.07 1.18 -3.89
CA LEU A 62 6.29 0.60 -3.32
C LEU A 62 7.53 0.87 -4.17
#